data_30b18e4c5c3b2a7b228c78624983b8ab
#
_entry.id   30b18e4c5c3b2a7b228c78624983b8ab
#
_cell.length_a   1.000
_cell.length_b   1.000
_cell.length_c   1.000
_cell.angle_alpha   90.00
_cell.angle_beta   90.00
_cell.angle_gamma   90.00
#
_symmetry.space_group_name_H-M   'P 1'
#
loop_
_entity.id
_entity.type
_entity.pdbx_description
1 polymer ?
#
loop_
_entity_poly.entity_id
_entity_poly.type
_entity_poly.pdbx_seq_one_letter_code
_entity_poly.pdbx_strand_id
1 'polypeptide(L)'
;MFKRVAIGVLISMAVGTLSSASQKPGIDRLEWISGCWASDDGKERIEESWMKPAGQSMIGMSRTVAGGKTVFTEHLQIREANGQIAYIVALGMGAKPTVFKLIKSSDNEVVFENPEHDFPQRIIYRRESTDALFARIEGQEKGVNKAMDFSYKRSKCD
;
A
#
# COMPACT_ATOMS: atom_id res chain seq x y z
N MET A 1 -65.75 -40.41 26.78
CA MET A 1 -64.32 -40.74 26.99
C MET A 1 -63.56 -40.21 25.80
N PHE A 2 -63.07 -38.95 25.83
CA PHE A 2 -62.43 -38.28 24.72
C PHE A 2 -60.91 -38.33 24.94
N LYS A 3 -60.21 -39.02 24.04
CA LYS A 3 -58.71 -39.01 24.00
C LYS A 3 -58.23 -37.73 23.32
N ARG A 4 -57.48 -36.91 24.03
CA ARG A 4 -56.76 -35.77 23.48
C ARG A 4 -55.42 -36.25 22.85
N VAL A 5 -55.27 -36.03 21.55
CA VAL A 5 -54.01 -36.24 20.85
C VAL A 5 -53.21 -34.89 20.89
N ALA A 6 -52.09 -34.91 21.52
CA ALA A 6 -51.18 -33.79 21.53
C ALA A 6 -50.22 -33.86 20.29
N ILE A 7 -50.33 -32.89 19.41
CA ILE A 7 -49.42 -32.74 18.25
C ILE A 7 -48.25 -31.90 18.71
N GLY A 8 -47.09 -32.53 18.87
CA GLY A 8 -45.83 -31.84 19.13
C GLY A 8 -45.27 -31.24 17.84
N VAL A 9 -45.17 -29.92 17.78
CA VAL A 9 -44.50 -29.20 16.70
C VAL A 9 -43.01 -29.13 17.02
N LEU A 10 -42.17 -29.85 16.26
CA LEU A 10 -40.71 -29.75 16.29
C LEU A 10 -40.31 -28.54 15.45
N ILE A 11 -39.88 -27.45 16.11
CA ILE A 11 -39.25 -26.31 15.46
C ILE A 11 -37.77 -26.64 15.26
N SER A 12 -37.41 -26.94 14.03
CA SER A 12 -36.01 -27.14 13.61
C SER A 12 -35.35 -25.76 13.43
N MET A 13 -34.49 -25.35 14.37
CA MET A 13 -33.67 -24.16 14.21
C MET A 13 -32.49 -24.45 13.26
N ALA A 14 -32.58 -23.96 12.03
CA ALA A 14 -31.45 -23.95 11.11
C ALA A 14 -30.44 -22.86 11.56
N VAL A 15 -29.33 -23.27 12.12
CA VAL A 15 -28.20 -22.38 12.41
C VAL A 15 -27.48 -22.09 11.07
N GLY A 16 -27.83 -20.96 10.48
CA GLY A 16 -27.12 -20.46 9.30
C GLY A 16 -25.68 -20.02 9.69
N THR A 17 -24.68 -20.75 9.24
CA THR A 17 -23.28 -20.32 9.32
C THR A 17 -23.09 -19.14 8.37
N LEU A 18 -22.99 -17.92 8.92
CA LEU A 18 -22.54 -16.74 8.18
C LEU A 18 -21.07 -16.96 7.79
N SER A 19 -20.85 -17.35 6.53
CA SER A 19 -19.54 -17.37 5.93
C SER A 19 -19.07 -15.92 5.79
N SER A 20 -18.17 -15.48 6.66
CA SER A 20 -17.49 -14.19 6.51
C SER A 20 -16.61 -14.27 5.26
N ALA A 21 -17.10 -13.77 4.14
CA ALA A 21 -16.28 -13.58 2.95
C ALA A 21 -15.15 -12.62 3.34
N SER A 22 -13.92 -13.11 3.31
CA SER A 22 -12.71 -12.27 3.46
C SER A 22 -12.75 -11.23 2.33
N GLN A 23 -13.19 -10.02 2.63
CA GLN A 23 -13.12 -8.91 1.68
C GLN A 23 -11.66 -8.68 1.36
N LYS A 24 -11.31 -8.76 0.06
CA LYS A 24 -9.99 -8.29 -0.40
C LYS A 24 -9.79 -6.85 0.08
N PRO A 25 -8.62 -6.51 0.61
CA PRO A 25 -8.37 -5.17 1.09
C PRO A 25 -8.50 -4.18 -0.08
N GLY A 26 -9.49 -3.31 -0.02
CA GLY A 26 -9.64 -2.19 -0.94
C GLY A 26 -8.54 -1.15 -0.71
N ILE A 27 -8.35 -0.26 -1.66
CA ILE A 27 -7.34 0.81 -1.61
C ILE A 27 -7.52 1.75 -0.39
N ASP A 28 -8.74 1.89 0.13
CA ASP A 28 -9.04 2.72 1.30
C ASP A 28 -8.24 2.30 2.56
N ARG A 29 -7.87 1.02 2.66
CA ARG A 29 -7.01 0.53 3.75
C ARG A 29 -5.60 1.09 3.71
N LEU A 30 -5.20 1.69 2.60
CA LEU A 30 -3.90 2.31 2.42
C LEU A 30 -3.89 3.80 2.77
N GLU A 31 -5.00 4.36 3.29
CA GLU A 31 -5.09 5.76 3.68
C GLU A 31 -3.97 6.20 4.63
N TRP A 32 -3.42 5.28 5.43
CA TRP A 32 -2.32 5.58 6.34
C TRP A 32 -1.01 6.01 5.64
N ILE A 33 -0.86 5.75 4.33
CA ILE A 33 0.26 6.24 3.51
C ILE A 33 0.07 7.72 3.18
N SER A 34 -1.17 8.23 3.18
CA SER A 34 -1.47 9.61 2.77
C SER A 34 -0.85 10.66 3.68
N GLY A 35 -0.60 11.83 3.10
CA GLY A 35 0.05 12.97 3.74
C GLY A 35 1.44 13.24 3.20
N CYS A 36 2.20 14.06 3.91
CA CYS A 36 3.53 14.46 3.50
C CYS A 36 4.57 13.88 4.46
N TRP A 37 5.61 13.33 3.89
CA TRP A 37 6.65 12.57 4.56
C TRP A 37 8.03 13.09 4.16
N ALA A 38 8.97 13.08 5.08
CA ALA A 38 10.35 13.45 4.79
C ALA A 38 11.34 12.54 5.52
N SER A 39 12.39 12.15 4.82
CA SER A 39 13.59 11.50 5.34
C SER A 39 14.78 12.38 5.02
N ASP A 40 15.69 12.58 6.00
CA ASP A 40 16.84 13.46 5.87
C ASP A 40 18.03 12.82 6.59
N ASP A 41 19.09 12.54 5.86
CA ASP A 41 20.35 11.98 6.38
C ASP A 41 21.47 13.02 6.53
N GLY A 42 21.14 14.30 6.32
CA GLY A 42 22.07 15.44 6.36
C GLY A 42 22.84 15.69 5.03
N LYS A 43 22.70 14.78 4.05
CA LYS A 43 23.26 14.92 2.70
C LYS A 43 22.15 15.09 1.67
N GLU A 44 21.14 14.26 1.80
CA GLU A 44 19.97 14.25 0.93
C GLU A 44 18.70 14.30 1.78
N ARG A 45 17.72 15.04 1.28
CA ARG A 45 16.36 15.07 1.82
C ARG A 45 15.44 14.47 0.78
N ILE A 46 14.77 13.38 1.16
CA ILE A 46 13.77 12.70 0.33
C ILE A 46 12.39 13.04 0.90
N GLU A 47 11.50 13.47 0.03
CA GLU A 47 10.14 13.86 0.39
C GLU A 47 9.15 13.07 -0.46
N GLU A 48 8.08 12.59 0.19
CA GLU A 48 6.92 12.00 -0.48
C GLU A 48 5.65 12.72 -0.07
N SER A 49 4.78 12.98 -1.03
CA SER A 49 3.44 13.52 -0.80
C SER A 49 2.40 12.62 -1.44
N TRP A 50 1.40 12.21 -0.64
CA TRP A 50 0.34 11.30 -1.07
C TRP A 50 -1.04 11.88 -0.82
N MET A 51 -1.89 11.90 -1.84
CA MET A 51 -3.32 12.18 -1.68
C MET A 51 -4.01 11.01 -0.98
N LYS A 52 -5.11 11.31 -0.26
CA LYS A 52 -5.98 10.26 0.28
C LYS A 52 -6.60 9.43 -0.84
N PRO A 53 -6.96 8.16 -0.55
CA PRO A 53 -7.68 7.33 -1.50
C PRO A 53 -8.96 8.03 -1.99
N ALA A 54 -9.14 8.09 -3.30
CA ALA A 54 -10.36 8.54 -3.94
C ALA A 54 -10.45 7.95 -5.35
N GLY A 55 -11.65 7.55 -5.80
CA GLY A 55 -11.86 7.02 -7.14
C GLY A 55 -10.98 5.83 -7.48
N GLN A 56 -10.77 4.92 -6.52
CA GLN A 56 -9.92 3.74 -6.66
C GLN A 56 -8.44 4.06 -6.93
N SER A 57 -7.96 5.23 -6.47
CA SER A 57 -6.56 5.62 -6.64
C SER A 57 -6.06 6.48 -5.48
N MET A 58 -4.74 6.42 -5.26
CA MET A 58 -3.95 7.40 -4.52
C MET A 58 -2.90 7.96 -5.48
N ILE A 59 -2.71 9.26 -5.48
CA ILE A 59 -1.72 9.94 -6.32
C ILE A 59 -0.66 10.53 -5.41
N GLY A 60 0.59 10.36 -5.77
CA GLY A 60 1.73 10.86 -5.01
C GLY A 60 2.86 11.36 -5.88
N MET A 61 3.79 12.02 -5.23
CA MET A 61 5.05 12.47 -5.82
C MET A 61 6.18 12.25 -4.83
N SER A 62 7.36 11.95 -5.34
CA SER A 62 8.60 11.94 -4.57
C SER A 62 9.59 12.92 -5.20
N ARG A 63 10.42 13.56 -4.35
CA ARG A 63 11.59 14.31 -4.81
C ARG A 63 12.76 14.08 -3.86
N THR A 64 13.97 14.08 -4.42
CA THR A 64 15.21 14.10 -3.65
C THR A 64 15.89 15.45 -3.84
N VAL A 65 16.26 16.09 -2.75
CA VAL A 65 16.99 17.37 -2.71
C VAL A 65 18.39 17.11 -2.15
N ALA A 66 19.42 17.47 -2.92
CA ALA A 66 20.81 17.42 -2.50
C ALA A 66 21.50 18.75 -2.85
N GLY A 67 22.29 19.31 -1.93
CA GLY A 67 22.98 20.59 -2.15
C GLY A 67 22.01 21.75 -2.48
N GLY A 68 20.79 21.73 -1.94
CA GLY A 68 19.75 22.75 -2.18
C GLY A 68 19.10 22.68 -3.56
N LYS A 69 19.30 21.60 -4.31
CA LYS A 69 18.70 21.39 -5.65
C LYS A 69 17.93 20.07 -5.69
N THR A 70 16.81 20.05 -6.41
CA THR A 70 16.12 18.80 -6.75
C THR A 70 16.99 18.03 -7.74
N VAL A 71 17.40 16.82 -7.34
CA VAL A 71 18.24 15.93 -8.15
C VAL A 71 17.47 14.74 -8.70
N PHE A 72 16.30 14.42 -8.13
CA PHE A 72 15.47 13.30 -8.56
C PHE A 72 13.99 13.56 -8.26
N THR A 73 13.10 13.09 -9.13
CA THR A 73 11.64 13.16 -8.95
C THR A 73 10.95 11.92 -9.48
N GLU A 74 9.86 11.52 -8.82
CA GLU A 74 8.99 10.44 -9.25
C GLU A 74 7.52 10.87 -9.22
N HIS A 75 6.76 10.39 -10.19
CA HIS A 75 5.31 10.42 -10.18
C HIS A 75 4.82 9.05 -9.72
N LEU A 76 4.01 9.04 -8.67
CA LEU A 76 3.60 7.85 -7.95
C LEU A 76 2.08 7.68 -8.04
N GLN A 77 1.62 6.47 -8.21
CA GLN A 77 0.20 6.13 -8.11
C GLN A 77 0.03 4.76 -7.48
N ILE A 78 -0.92 4.62 -6.56
CA ILE A 78 -1.47 3.33 -6.18
C ILE A 78 -2.87 3.27 -6.78
N ARG A 79 -3.18 2.22 -7.53
CA ARG A 79 -4.45 2.10 -8.24
C ARG A 79 -5.07 0.73 -8.03
N GLU A 80 -6.37 0.72 -7.77
CA GLU A 80 -7.19 -0.48 -7.78
C GLU A 80 -7.95 -0.59 -9.10
N ALA A 81 -7.82 -1.73 -9.78
CA ALA A 81 -8.57 -2.05 -10.99
C ALA A 81 -8.84 -3.55 -11.06
N ASN A 82 -10.08 -3.94 -11.38
CA ASN A 82 -10.49 -5.34 -11.47
C ASN A 82 -10.16 -6.17 -10.21
N GLY A 83 -10.25 -5.55 -9.02
CA GLY A 83 -9.94 -6.19 -7.74
C GLY A 83 -8.44 -6.47 -7.52
N GLN A 84 -7.57 -5.81 -8.25
CA GLN A 84 -6.12 -5.84 -8.06
C GLN A 84 -5.62 -4.43 -7.75
N ILE A 85 -4.70 -4.34 -6.80
CA ILE A 85 -4.03 -3.08 -6.44
C ILE A 85 -2.61 -3.15 -6.99
N ALA A 86 -2.15 -2.04 -7.57
CA ALA A 86 -0.80 -1.90 -8.09
C ALA A 86 -0.21 -0.55 -7.71
N TYR A 87 1.09 -0.53 -7.45
CA TYR A 87 1.93 0.66 -7.36
C TYR A 87 2.53 0.94 -8.74
N ILE A 88 2.39 2.17 -9.19
CA ILE A 88 2.81 2.62 -10.51
C ILE A 88 3.74 3.81 -10.31
N VAL A 89 4.95 3.73 -10.85
CA VAL A 89 5.96 4.77 -10.73
C VAL A 89 6.50 5.18 -12.08
N ALA A 90 6.66 6.48 -12.30
CA ALA A 90 7.33 7.04 -13.46
C ALA A 90 8.45 7.99 -13.01
N LEU A 91 9.67 7.76 -13.49
CA LEU A 91 10.86 8.53 -13.17
C LEU A 91 10.91 9.80 -14.03
N GLY A 92 10.54 10.93 -13.44
CA GLY A 92 10.46 12.21 -14.16
C GLY A 92 9.27 12.32 -15.13
N MET A 93 9.22 13.42 -15.89
CA MET A 93 8.15 13.69 -16.85
C MET A 93 8.33 12.88 -18.14
N GLY A 94 7.25 12.21 -18.57
CA GLY A 94 7.23 11.48 -19.86
C GLY A 94 7.90 10.10 -19.83
N ALA A 95 8.41 9.65 -18.69
CA ALA A 95 8.97 8.31 -18.58
C ALA A 95 7.87 7.23 -18.64
N LYS A 96 8.19 6.08 -19.22
CA LYS A 96 7.29 4.91 -19.22
C LYS A 96 7.10 4.43 -17.78
N PRO A 97 5.85 4.30 -17.30
CA PRO A 97 5.62 3.84 -15.95
C PRO A 97 6.03 2.37 -15.75
N THR A 98 6.57 2.07 -14.58
CA THR A 98 6.76 0.71 -14.08
C THR A 98 5.63 0.36 -13.13
N VAL A 99 5.16 -0.88 -13.18
CA VAL A 99 4.01 -1.37 -12.41
C VAL A 99 4.47 -2.50 -11.48
N PHE A 100 4.16 -2.37 -10.19
CA PHE A 100 4.40 -3.38 -9.16
C PHE A 100 3.04 -3.82 -8.59
N LYS A 101 2.77 -5.13 -8.56
CA LYS A 101 1.50 -5.67 -8.07
C LYS A 101 1.51 -5.80 -6.54
N LEU A 102 0.41 -5.50 -5.89
CA LEU A 102 0.26 -5.78 -4.46
C LEU A 102 0.26 -7.29 -4.23
N ILE A 103 1.23 -7.78 -3.43
CA ILE A 103 1.37 -9.20 -3.07
C ILE A 103 1.09 -9.46 -1.58
N LYS A 104 1.20 -8.42 -0.74
CA LYS A 104 0.91 -8.51 0.69
C LYS A 104 0.30 -7.22 1.19
N SER A 105 -0.73 -7.33 2.03
CA SER A 105 -1.36 -6.20 2.72
C SER A 105 -1.81 -6.61 4.11
N SER A 106 -1.50 -5.78 5.09
CA SER A 106 -1.99 -5.83 6.46
C SER A 106 -2.41 -4.43 6.92
N ASP A 107 -2.80 -4.27 8.17
CA ASP A 107 -3.21 -2.97 8.71
C ASP A 107 -2.06 -1.95 8.78
N ASN A 108 -0.80 -2.42 8.74
CA ASN A 108 0.38 -1.57 8.88
C ASN A 108 1.49 -1.82 7.86
N GLU A 109 1.32 -2.76 6.94
CA GLU A 109 2.36 -3.06 5.94
C GLU A 109 1.75 -3.43 4.60
N VAL A 110 2.35 -2.95 3.53
CA VAL A 110 2.05 -3.36 2.16
C VAL A 110 3.35 -3.68 1.42
N VAL A 111 3.28 -4.68 0.55
CA VAL A 111 4.39 -5.09 -0.32
C VAL A 111 3.89 -5.14 -1.76
N PHE A 112 4.56 -4.39 -2.61
CA PHE A 112 4.35 -4.41 -4.06
C PHE A 112 5.54 -5.09 -4.73
N GLU A 113 5.29 -5.88 -5.78
CA GLU A 113 6.35 -6.64 -6.45
C GLU A 113 6.23 -6.60 -7.97
N ASN A 114 7.38 -6.50 -8.62
CA ASN A 114 7.56 -6.75 -10.04
C ASN A 114 8.86 -7.56 -10.22
N PRO A 115 8.80 -8.89 -10.30
CA PRO A 115 9.99 -9.74 -10.39
C PRO A 115 10.75 -9.60 -11.72
N GLU A 116 10.09 -9.05 -12.76
CA GLU A 116 10.68 -8.83 -14.08
C GLU A 116 11.40 -7.47 -14.20
N HIS A 117 11.28 -6.61 -13.17
CA HIS A 117 11.96 -5.32 -13.15
C HIS A 117 13.43 -5.50 -12.76
N ASP A 118 14.28 -4.59 -13.25
CA ASP A 118 15.61 -4.42 -12.70
C ASP A 118 15.50 -4.08 -11.20
N PHE A 119 16.56 -3.64 -10.56
CA PHE A 119 16.43 -3.16 -9.18
C PHE A 119 15.62 -1.86 -9.11
N PRO A 120 14.63 -1.77 -8.20
CA PRO A 120 14.14 -2.77 -7.25
C PRO A 120 13.08 -3.72 -7.86
N GLN A 121 12.93 -4.93 -7.32
CA GLN A 121 11.81 -5.81 -7.60
C GLN A 121 10.67 -5.68 -6.59
N ARG A 122 10.94 -5.15 -5.38
CA ARG A 122 9.93 -4.94 -4.32
C ARG A 122 9.97 -3.53 -3.78
N ILE A 123 8.79 -3.04 -3.45
CA ILE A 123 8.55 -1.78 -2.74
C ILE A 123 7.69 -2.10 -1.53
N ILE A 124 8.15 -1.73 -0.35
CA ILE A 124 7.52 -2.04 0.93
C ILE A 124 7.24 -0.72 1.63
N TYR A 125 6.02 -0.53 2.11
CA TYR A 125 5.68 0.52 3.06
C TYR A 125 5.20 -0.12 4.36
N ARG A 126 5.69 0.39 5.49
CA ARG A 126 5.25 -0.02 6.83
C ARG A 126 5.00 1.19 7.70
N ARG A 127 3.78 1.27 8.23
CA ARG A 127 3.42 2.26 9.23
C ARG A 127 4.04 1.87 10.56
N GLU A 128 4.93 2.69 11.10
CA GLU A 128 5.55 2.48 12.41
C GLU A 128 4.76 3.22 13.50
N SER A 129 4.20 4.39 13.18
CA SER A 129 3.27 5.15 14.03
C SER A 129 2.39 6.06 13.16
N THR A 130 1.61 6.96 13.78
CA THR A 130 0.88 8.03 13.09
C THR A 130 1.81 9.00 12.34
N ASP A 131 3.03 9.19 12.87
CA ASP A 131 3.97 10.20 12.39
C ASP A 131 5.28 9.60 11.88
N ALA A 132 5.35 8.26 11.76
CA ALA A 132 6.51 7.56 11.23
C ALA A 132 6.09 6.48 10.23
N LEU A 133 6.72 6.55 9.06
CA LEU A 133 6.54 5.64 7.95
C LEU A 133 7.92 5.10 7.56
N PHE A 134 8.03 3.79 7.46
CA PHE A 134 9.19 3.12 6.89
C PHE A 134 8.88 2.73 5.46
N ALA A 135 9.80 3.02 4.54
CA ALA A 135 9.77 2.47 3.21
C ALA A 135 11.07 1.71 2.93
N ARG A 136 10.97 0.68 2.11
CA ARG A 136 12.10 -0.12 1.66
C ARG A 136 11.91 -0.49 0.20
N ILE A 137 12.97 -0.37 -0.55
CA ILE A 137 13.07 -0.97 -1.88
C ILE A 137 14.13 -2.06 -1.83
N GLU A 138 13.83 -3.23 -2.43
CA GLU A 138 14.74 -4.36 -2.39
C GLU A 138 14.66 -5.21 -3.66
N GLY A 139 15.69 -6.02 -3.86
CA GLY A 139 15.76 -6.97 -4.97
C GLY A 139 17.17 -7.40 -5.27
N GLN A 140 17.38 -7.81 -6.51
CA GLN A 140 18.70 -8.19 -7.03
C GLN A 140 19.16 -7.16 -8.08
N GLU A 141 20.40 -6.74 -7.97
CA GLU A 141 21.09 -5.97 -9.00
C GLU A 141 22.34 -6.74 -9.44
N LYS A 142 22.36 -7.16 -10.70
CA LYS A 142 23.45 -8.00 -11.26
C LYS A 142 23.72 -9.27 -10.44
N GLY A 143 22.67 -9.92 -9.96
CA GLY A 143 22.76 -11.15 -9.16
C GLY A 143 23.13 -10.97 -7.69
N VAL A 144 23.27 -9.73 -7.21
CA VAL A 144 23.58 -9.40 -5.81
C VAL A 144 22.32 -8.86 -5.14
N ASN A 145 21.99 -9.37 -3.96
CA ASN A 145 20.88 -8.82 -3.16
C ASN A 145 21.22 -7.40 -2.70
N LYS A 146 20.29 -6.49 -2.88
CA LYS A 146 20.40 -5.08 -2.53
C LYS A 146 19.11 -4.61 -1.88
N ALA A 147 19.22 -3.70 -0.92
CA ALA A 147 18.09 -3.01 -0.33
C ALA A 147 18.48 -1.58 0.03
N MET A 148 17.48 -0.70 0.03
CA MET A 148 17.61 0.68 0.52
C MET A 148 16.42 0.97 1.43
N ASP A 149 16.70 1.51 2.61
CA ASP A 149 15.73 1.82 3.66
C ASP A 149 15.55 3.33 3.78
N PHE A 150 14.30 3.75 3.97
CA PHE A 150 13.91 5.14 4.15
C PHE A 150 13.06 5.26 5.41
N SER A 151 13.57 5.97 6.40
CA SER A 151 12.83 6.28 7.62
C SER A 151 12.21 7.65 7.49
N TYR A 152 10.93 7.69 7.21
CA TYR A 152 10.17 8.92 7.03
C TYR A 152 9.53 9.40 8.32
N LYS A 153 9.54 10.71 8.51
CA LYS A 153 8.71 11.40 9.51
C LYS A 153 7.65 12.23 8.80
N ARG A 154 6.50 12.36 9.44
CA ARG A 154 5.45 13.23 8.93
C ARG A 154 5.94 14.66 8.86
N SER A 155 5.69 15.32 7.74
CA SER A 155 6.03 16.72 7.51
C SER A 155 4.78 17.54 7.17
N LYS A 156 4.90 18.85 7.16
CA LYS A 156 3.85 19.72 6.61
C LYS A 156 3.80 19.53 5.09
N CYS A 157 2.61 19.53 4.55
CA CYS A 157 2.40 19.65 3.11
C CYS A 157 2.46 21.14 2.75
N ASP A 158 3.46 21.54 1.98
CA ASP A 158 3.60 22.92 1.50
C ASP A 158 2.90 23.07 0.16
#